data_756b42327f69a2935729eeb476f59290
#
_entry.id   756b42327f69a2935729eeb476f59290
#
_cell.length_a   1.000
_cell.length_b   1.000
_cell.length_c   1.000
_cell.angle_alpha   90.00
_cell.angle_beta   90.00
_cell.angle_gamma   90.00
#
_symmetry.space_group_name_H-M   'P 1'
#
loop_
_entity.id
_entity.type
_entity.pdbx_description
1 polymer ?
#
loop_
_entity_poly.entity_id
_entity_poly.type
_entity_poly.pdbx_seq_one_letter_code
_entity_poly.pdbx_strand_id
1 'polypeptide(L)'
;SELDYSGQHLLLLYGLEGDEYRWLKGLNDDPYYLEAYGEDVRSLLKVAVLILVNETNEDKAIRAIRQKINYDFPDLDSTDAYIKSLIEALKDKHPEIKDQLFSGKGGELQYQDSQIAEYVLKDMKARGQPALPVHDSFIVQDNYLPHLYSSMNEAYRMLGIDSIPEVKIKKGANTTFDKPYFMELWREIDKESKKNKKELESIKKLEDLL
;
A
#
# COMPACT_ATOMS: atom_id res chain seq x y z
N SER A 1 4.77 -16.58 9.63
CA SER A 1 4.60 -16.06 8.26
C SER A 1 4.55 -14.54 8.24
N GLU A 2 4.73 -13.94 7.08
CA GLU A 2 4.79 -12.50 6.85
C GLU A 2 3.70 -12.10 5.87
N LEU A 3 2.95 -11.03 6.19
CA LEU A 3 2.05 -10.33 5.28
C LEU A 3 2.62 -8.96 4.94
N ASP A 4 2.54 -8.58 3.68
CA ASP A 4 3.16 -7.40 3.09
C ASP A 4 2.15 -6.63 2.23
N TYR A 5 2.07 -5.31 2.40
CA TYR A 5 1.27 -4.46 1.52
C TYR A 5 1.93 -4.28 0.15
N SER A 6 1.15 -4.40 -0.90
CA SER A 6 1.64 -4.17 -2.26
C SER A 6 1.34 -2.75 -2.72
N GLY A 7 2.39 -1.97 -3.00
CA GLY A 7 2.23 -0.62 -3.55
C GLY A 7 1.66 0.43 -2.58
N GLN A 8 1.90 0.27 -1.29
CA GLN A 8 1.29 1.05 -0.19
C GLN A 8 1.30 2.57 -0.42
N HIS A 9 2.45 3.17 -0.72
CA HIS A 9 2.54 4.63 -0.85
C HIS A 9 1.70 5.19 -2.00
N LEU A 10 1.65 4.47 -3.13
CA LEU A 10 0.82 4.88 -4.26
C LEU A 10 -0.66 4.81 -3.90
N LEU A 11 -1.07 3.75 -3.20
CA LEU A 11 -2.44 3.56 -2.76
C LEU A 11 -2.87 4.58 -1.71
N LEU A 12 -1.96 4.97 -0.81
CA LEU A 12 -2.22 6.06 0.13
C LEU A 12 -2.47 7.38 -0.60
N LEU A 13 -1.71 7.68 -1.67
CA LEU A 13 -1.96 8.88 -2.48
C LEU A 13 -3.36 8.87 -3.08
N TYR A 14 -3.79 7.76 -3.67
CA TYR A 14 -5.15 7.64 -4.21
C TYR A 14 -6.22 7.77 -3.12
N GLY A 15 -6.01 7.11 -1.98
CA GLY A 15 -6.94 7.16 -0.86
C GLY A 15 -7.09 8.55 -0.27
N LEU A 16 -6.02 9.31 -0.16
CA LEU A 16 -6.04 10.69 0.33
C LEU A 16 -6.77 11.66 -0.61
N GLU A 17 -6.76 11.40 -1.91
CA GLU A 17 -7.51 12.18 -2.90
C GLU A 17 -9.00 11.75 -3.01
N GLY A 18 -9.42 10.73 -2.26
CA GLY A 18 -10.78 10.20 -2.31
C GLY A 18 -11.08 9.39 -3.56
N ASP A 19 -10.05 9.06 -4.33
CA ASP A 19 -10.16 8.26 -5.54
C ASP A 19 -9.94 6.77 -5.24
N GLU A 20 -10.84 5.93 -5.78
CA GLU A 20 -10.61 4.50 -5.79
C GLU A 20 -9.59 4.16 -6.89
N TYR A 21 -8.47 3.60 -6.51
CA TYR A 21 -7.54 3.07 -7.50
C TYR A 21 -8.19 1.93 -8.29
N ARG A 22 -8.32 2.11 -9.62
CA ARG A 22 -8.95 1.14 -10.55
C ARG A 22 -8.32 -0.25 -10.50
N TRP A 23 -7.07 -0.30 -10.12
CA TRP A 23 -6.27 -1.50 -9.94
C TRP A 23 -6.87 -2.48 -8.91
N LEU A 24 -7.52 -1.98 -7.86
CA LEU A 24 -8.20 -2.79 -6.85
C LEU A 24 -9.52 -3.38 -7.34
N LYS A 25 -10.06 -2.88 -8.45
CA LYS A 25 -11.33 -3.36 -9.03
C LYS A 25 -11.16 -4.59 -9.93
N GLY A 26 -10.04 -5.33 -9.83
CA GLY A 26 -9.83 -6.59 -10.55
C GLY A 26 -9.24 -6.45 -11.96
N LEU A 27 -8.73 -5.29 -12.30
CA LEU A 27 -7.83 -5.14 -13.44
C LEU A 27 -6.44 -5.59 -12.95
N ASN A 28 -5.89 -6.63 -13.48
CA ASN A 28 -4.54 -7.15 -13.19
C ASN A 28 -3.43 -6.16 -13.63
N ASP A 29 -3.61 -4.87 -13.38
CA ASP A 29 -2.68 -3.84 -13.79
C ASP A 29 -1.69 -3.52 -12.66
N ASP A 30 -0.42 -3.75 -12.91
CA ASP A 30 0.64 -3.37 -11.98
C ASP A 30 0.83 -1.84 -12.03
N PRO A 31 0.73 -1.12 -10.90
CA PRO A 31 0.82 0.35 -10.88
C PRO A 31 2.16 0.88 -11.36
N TYR A 32 3.20 0.08 -11.29
CA TYR A 32 4.55 0.46 -11.72
C TYR A 32 4.94 -0.11 -13.10
N TYR A 33 4.03 -0.84 -13.75
CA TYR A 33 4.28 -1.35 -15.09
C TYR A 33 3.87 -0.33 -16.16
N LEU A 34 4.80 0.03 -17.03
CA LEU A 34 4.57 0.87 -18.20
C LEU A 34 4.83 0.03 -19.45
N GLU A 35 3.81 -0.21 -20.26
CA GLU A 35 3.89 -1.09 -21.44
C GLU A 35 5.00 -0.67 -22.40
N ALA A 36 5.19 0.65 -22.61
CA ALA A 36 6.23 1.19 -23.51
C ALA A 36 7.67 0.93 -23.01
N TYR A 37 7.87 0.59 -21.74
CA TYR A 37 9.18 0.43 -21.11
C TYR A 37 9.48 -0.98 -20.59
N GLY A 38 8.47 -1.84 -20.50
CA GLY A 38 8.62 -3.22 -20.06
C GLY A 38 8.91 -3.41 -18.58
N GLU A 39 9.27 -4.64 -18.20
CA GLU A 39 9.50 -5.04 -16.79
C GLU A 39 10.77 -4.42 -16.18
N ASP A 40 11.79 -4.13 -16.99
CA ASP A 40 13.10 -3.68 -16.50
C ASP A 40 13.01 -2.35 -15.75
N VAL A 41 12.05 -1.51 -16.14
CA VAL A 41 11.85 -0.17 -15.55
C VAL A 41 10.96 -0.21 -14.29
N ARG A 42 10.23 -1.29 -14.07
CA ARG A 42 9.27 -1.42 -12.95
C ARG A 42 9.92 -1.17 -11.59
N SER A 43 11.09 -1.72 -11.35
CA SER A 43 11.82 -1.55 -10.08
C SER A 43 12.31 -0.11 -9.89
N LEU A 44 12.74 0.54 -10.96
CA LEU A 44 13.08 1.97 -10.95
C LEU A 44 11.85 2.83 -10.64
N LEU A 45 10.69 2.54 -11.25
CA LEU A 45 9.46 3.33 -11.06
C LEU A 45 8.96 3.30 -9.62
N LYS A 46 9.11 2.18 -8.89
CA LYS A 46 8.82 2.14 -7.44
C LYS A 46 9.62 3.17 -6.65
N VAL A 47 10.90 3.30 -6.95
CA VAL A 47 11.76 4.27 -6.28
C VAL A 47 11.51 5.68 -6.80
N ALA A 48 11.27 5.84 -8.11
CA ALA A 48 11.00 7.13 -8.74
C ALA A 48 9.73 7.77 -8.16
N VAL A 49 8.64 7.03 -7.96
CA VAL A 49 7.42 7.55 -7.31
C VAL A 49 7.72 8.14 -5.94
N LEU A 50 8.51 7.45 -5.11
CA LEU A 50 8.89 7.97 -3.79
C LEU A 50 9.71 9.25 -3.89
N ILE A 51 10.65 9.33 -4.84
CA ILE A 51 11.43 10.55 -5.09
C ILE A 51 10.50 11.68 -5.55
N LEU A 52 9.61 11.41 -6.52
CA LEU A 52 8.71 12.41 -7.10
C LEU A 52 7.73 12.99 -6.08
N VAL A 53 7.26 12.20 -5.14
CA VAL A 53 6.34 12.66 -4.07
C VAL A 53 7.08 13.45 -2.98
N ASN A 54 8.34 13.08 -2.69
CA ASN A 54 9.14 13.76 -1.67
C ASN A 54 9.72 15.11 -2.15
N GLU A 55 10.04 15.21 -3.43
CA GLU A 55 10.64 16.42 -3.98
C GLU A 55 9.57 17.45 -4.37
N THR A 56 9.92 18.73 -4.22
CA THR A 56 9.09 19.87 -4.66
C THR A 56 9.61 20.53 -5.92
N ASN A 57 10.73 20.03 -6.46
CA ASN A 57 11.41 20.58 -7.61
C ASN A 57 11.77 19.48 -8.60
N GLU A 58 11.32 19.65 -9.85
CA GLU A 58 11.52 18.66 -10.91
C GLU A 58 13.01 18.40 -11.20
N ASP A 59 13.86 19.44 -11.27
CA ASP A 59 15.29 19.26 -11.54
C ASP A 59 16.01 18.49 -10.43
N LYS A 60 15.58 18.65 -9.17
CA LYS A 60 16.12 17.86 -8.07
C LYS A 60 15.68 16.40 -8.17
N ALA A 61 14.42 16.16 -8.50
CA ALA A 61 13.89 14.81 -8.67
C ALA A 61 14.60 14.09 -9.83
N ILE A 62 14.78 14.76 -10.99
CA ILE A 62 15.51 14.19 -12.12
C ILE A 62 16.95 13.83 -11.74
N ARG A 63 17.66 14.69 -10.99
CA ARG A 63 19.01 14.39 -10.50
C ARG A 63 19.03 13.18 -9.56
N ALA A 64 18.06 13.09 -8.64
CA ALA A 64 17.97 11.97 -7.71
C ALA A 64 17.66 10.65 -8.44
N ILE A 65 16.73 10.67 -9.40
CA ILE A 65 16.42 9.50 -10.25
C ILE A 65 17.63 9.09 -11.06
N ARG A 66 18.37 10.05 -11.67
CA ARG A 66 19.60 9.76 -12.40
C ARG A 66 20.66 9.09 -11.52
N GLN A 67 20.87 9.59 -10.31
CA GLN A 67 21.80 8.95 -9.36
C GLN A 67 21.37 7.51 -9.06
N LYS A 68 20.08 7.28 -8.90
CA LYS A 68 19.53 5.95 -8.66
C LYS A 68 19.72 5.02 -9.86
N ILE A 69 19.48 5.51 -11.08
CA ILE A 69 19.76 4.75 -12.31
C ILE A 69 21.23 4.37 -12.37
N ASN A 70 22.14 5.33 -12.22
CA ASN A 70 23.58 5.08 -12.34
C ASN A 70 24.11 4.09 -11.30
N TYR A 71 23.48 4.01 -10.14
CA TYR A 71 23.94 3.12 -9.05
C TYR A 71 23.27 1.75 -9.06
N ASP A 72 21.93 1.69 -9.21
CA ASP A 72 21.17 0.45 -9.07
C ASP A 72 20.68 -0.15 -10.39
N PHE A 73 20.63 0.65 -11.45
CA PHE A 73 20.08 0.28 -12.77
C PHE A 73 20.98 0.71 -13.92
N PRO A 74 22.28 0.34 -13.91
CA PRO A 74 23.28 0.90 -14.84
C PRO A 74 23.00 0.58 -16.32
N ASP A 75 22.15 -0.39 -16.61
CA ASP A 75 21.77 -0.76 -17.98
C ASP A 75 20.66 0.14 -18.55
N LEU A 76 20.05 1.00 -17.72
CA LEU A 76 19.03 1.94 -18.17
C LEU A 76 19.64 3.29 -18.60
N ASP A 77 18.96 3.96 -19.54
CA ASP A 77 19.35 5.32 -19.95
C ASP A 77 19.15 6.31 -18.81
N SER A 78 20.17 7.10 -18.49
CA SER A 78 20.16 8.10 -17.42
C SER A 78 20.09 9.55 -17.94
N THR A 79 19.76 9.76 -19.21
CA THR A 79 19.58 11.10 -19.80
C THR A 79 18.34 11.78 -19.22
N ASP A 80 18.39 13.13 -19.19
CA ASP A 80 17.23 13.93 -18.77
C ASP A 80 16.00 13.68 -19.63
N ALA A 81 16.20 13.49 -20.92
CA ALA A 81 15.12 13.22 -21.86
C ALA A 81 14.42 11.91 -21.53
N TYR A 82 15.18 10.85 -21.22
CA TYR A 82 14.64 9.56 -20.82
C TYR A 82 13.89 9.65 -19.49
N ILE A 83 14.49 10.27 -18.47
CA ILE A 83 13.86 10.41 -17.16
C ILE A 83 12.56 11.22 -17.25
N LYS A 84 12.55 12.31 -18.00
CA LYS A 84 11.35 13.11 -18.26
C LYS A 84 10.26 12.30 -18.95
N SER A 85 10.63 11.49 -19.94
CA SER A 85 9.66 10.62 -20.61
C SER A 85 9.04 9.56 -19.67
N LEU A 86 9.82 9.02 -18.73
CA LEU A 86 9.31 8.13 -17.69
C LEU A 86 8.33 8.84 -16.74
N ILE A 87 8.64 10.07 -16.33
CA ILE A 87 7.78 10.88 -15.46
C ILE A 87 6.45 11.18 -16.15
N GLU A 88 6.47 11.59 -17.42
CA GLU A 88 5.24 11.85 -18.17
C GLU A 88 4.41 10.57 -18.37
N ALA A 89 5.03 9.44 -18.72
CA ALA A 89 4.34 8.17 -18.83
C ALA A 89 3.72 7.72 -17.49
N LEU A 90 4.35 8.01 -16.35
CA LEU A 90 3.81 7.77 -15.03
C LEU A 90 2.60 8.67 -14.73
N LYS A 91 2.65 9.97 -15.10
CA LYS A 91 1.52 10.90 -14.98
C LYS A 91 0.34 10.48 -15.84
N ASP A 92 0.60 10.02 -17.06
CA ASP A 92 -0.43 9.53 -17.97
C ASP A 92 -1.11 8.26 -17.45
N LYS A 93 -0.35 7.38 -16.80
CA LYS A 93 -0.87 6.18 -16.14
C LYS A 93 -1.70 6.51 -14.90
N HIS A 94 -1.31 7.55 -14.16
CA HIS A 94 -1.90 7.95 -12.88
C HIS A 94 -2.42 9.40 -12.92
N PRO A 95 -3.38 9.72 -13.80
CA PRO A 95 -3.86 11.09 -13.97
C PRO A 95 -4.51 11.67 -12.70
N GLU A 96 -5.09 10.81 -11.85
CA GLU A 96 -5.78 11.22 -10.63
C GLU A 96 -4.82 11.78 -9.57
N ILE A 97 -3.59 11.26 -9.52
CA ILE A 97 -2.58 11.66 -8.52
C ILE A 97 -1.40 12.42 -9.10
N LYS A 98 -1.48 12.83 -10.39
CA LYS A 98 -0.36 13.54 -11.04
C LYS A 98 0.05 14.82 -10.31
N ASP A 99 -0.91 15.52 -9.68
CA ASP A 99 -0.70 16.76 -8.94
C ASP A 99 -0.05 16.51 -7.56
N GLN A 100 0.02 15.24 -7.13
CA GLN A 100 0.72 14.83 -5.93
C GLN A 100 2.22 14.60 -6.16
N LEU A 101 2.62 14.43 -7.42
CA LEU A 101 4.04 14.42 -7.79
C LEU A 101 4.61 15.83 -7.60
N PHE A 102 5.80 15.93 -7.07
CA PHE A 102 6.48 17.18 -6.68
C PHE A 102 5.75 17.98 -5.58
N SER A 103 4.92 17.33 -4.78
CA SER A 103 4.15 17.98 -3.71
C SER A 103 4.90 18.11 -2.39
N GLY A 104 5.97 17.36 -2.17
CA GLY A 104 6.67 17.28 -0.89
C GLY A 104 5.89 16.49 0.17
N LYS A 105 4.87 15.74 -0.20
CA LYS A 105 3.97 15.00 0.71
C LYS A 105 4.57 13.72 1.31
N GLY A 106 5.84 13.43 1.07
CA GLY A 106 6.47 12.22 1.60
C GLY A 106 6.37 12.09 3.13
N GLY A 107 6.49 13.20 3.87
CA GLY A 107 6.32 13.19 5.32
C GLY A 107 4.87 12.86 5.75
N GLU A 108 3.87 13.33 5.00
CA GLU A 108 2.47 13.01 5.23
C GLU A 108 2.19 11.53 4.99
N LEU A 109 2.71 10.97 3.90
CA LEU A 109 2.60 9.54 3.62
C LEU A 109 3.26 8.68 4.70
N GLN A 110 4.45 9.07 5.19
CA GLN A 110 5.11 8.36 6.29
C GLN A 110 4.30 8.41 7.58
N TYR A 111 3.64 9.54 7.85
CA TYR A 111 2.75 9.67 8.99
C TYR A 111 1.54 8.74 8.86
N GLN A 112 0.89 8.68 7.70
CA GLN A 112 -0.23 7.77 7.44
C GLN A 112 0.20 6.29 7.56
N ASP A 113 1.35 5.94 7.01
CA ASP A 113 1.96 4.62 7.16
C ASP A 113 2.17 4.25 8.63
N SER A 114 2.69 5.18 9.44
CA SER A 114 2.87 4.97 10.88
C SER A 114 1.54 4.75 11.61
N GLN A 115 0.46 5.42 11.21
CA GLN A 115 -0.88 5.21 11.79
C GLN A 115 -1.45 3.84 11.44
N ILE A 116 -1.24 3.36 10.20
CA ILE A 116 -1.59 2.00 9.79
C ILE A 116 -0.85 0.99 10.66
N ALA A 117 0.46 1.14 10.79
CA ALA A 117 1.28 0.25 11.60
C ALA A 117 0.84 0.25 13.08
N GLU A 118 0.59 1.43 13.64
CA GLU A 118 0.12 1.56 15.02
C GLU A 118 -1.22 0.86 15.25
N TYR A 119 -2.17 1.02 14.30
CA TYR A 119 -3.47 0.35 14.38
C TYR A 119 -3.31 -1.16 14.40
N VAL A 120 -2.57 -1.72 13.42
CA VAL A 120 -2.34 -3.17 13.30
C VAL A 120 -1.71 -3.73 14.58
N LEU A 121 -0.69 -3.06 15.11
CA LEU A 121 -0.01 -3.51 16.33
C LEU A 121 -0.93 -3.47 17.56
N LYS A 122 -1.75 -2.42 17.70
CA LYS A 122 -2.71 -2.29 18.80
C LYS A 122 -3.81 -3.34 18.73
N ASP A 123 -4.39 -3.57 17.55
CA ASP A 123 -5.45 -4.56 17.34
C ASP A 123 -4.93 -5.98 17.59
N MET A 124 -3.79 -6.34 17.02
CA MET A 124 -3.19 -7.65 17.23
C MET A 124 -2.79 -7.88 18.70
N LYS A 125 -2.28 -6.84 19.38
CA LYS A 125 -1.99 -6.91 20.82
C LYS A 125 -3.27 -7.11 21.65
N ALA A 126 -4.36 -6.42 21.32
CA ALA A 126 -5.64 -6.55 22.03
C ALA A 126 -6.21 -7.98 21.92
N ARG A 127 -5.94 -8.67 20.80
CA ARG A 127 -6.28 -10.09 20.59
C ARG A 127 -5.34 -11.08 21.32
N GLY A 128 -4.29 -10.58 22.00
CA GLY A 128 -3.25 -11.44 22.58
C GLY A 128 -2.36 -12.13 21.52
N GLN A 129 -2.29 -11.60 20.32
CA GLN A 129 -1.62 -12.16 19.16
C GLN A 129 -0.56 -11.18 18.63
N PRO A 130 0.61 -11.08 19.26
CA PRO A 130 1.59 -10.04 18.91
C PRO A 130 2.09 -10.21 17.47
N ALA A 131 2.14 -9.08 16.75
CA ALA A 131 2.76 -8.97 15.43
C ALA A 131 4.08 -8.21 15.53
N LEU A 132 5.04 -8.56 14.68
CA LEU A 132 6.33 -7.87 14.54
C LEU A 132 6.32 -7.07 13.26
N PRO A 133 6.45 -5.74 13.31
CA PRO A 133 6.50 -4.91 12.11
C PRO A 133 7.88 -5.00 11.44
N VAL A 134 7.89 -5.09 10.11
CA VAL A 134 9.08 -5.03 9.26
C VAL A 134 8.78 -4.13 8.08
N HIS A 135 9.10 -2.84 8.18
CA HIS A 135 8.68 -1.81 7.23
C HIS A 135 7.14 -1.81 7.04
N ASP A 136 6.67 -2.04 5.83
CA ASP A 136 5.27 -2.13 5.41
C ASP A 136 4.68 -3.56 5.52
N SER A 137 5.40 -4.47 6.19
CA SER A 137 4.96 -5.84 6.43
C SER A 137 4.87 -6.18 7.91
N PHE A 138 4.18 -7.28 8.23
CA PHE A 138 4.04 -7.78 9.59
C PHE A 138 4.25 -9.29 9.65
N ILE A 139 5.00 -9.73 10.66
CA ILE A 139 5.27 -11.14 10.93
C ILE A 139 4.44 -11.60 12.12
N VAL A 140 3.72 -12.73 11.96
CA VAL A 140 2.97 -13.40 13.01
C VAL A 140 3.19 -14.91 12.97
N GLN A 141 2.74 -15.61 14.02
CA GLN A 141 2.56 -17.06 13.95
C GLN A 141 1.48 -17.41 12.92
N ASP A 142 1.63 -18.53 12.24
CA ASP A 142 0.79 -18.89 11.08
C ASP A 142 -0.70 -18.97 11.40
N ASN A 143 -1.05 -19.42 12.60
CA ASN A 143 -2.45 -19.48 13.07
C ASN A 143 -3.09 -18.11 13.28
N TYR A 144 -2.32 -17.02 13.29
CA TYR A 144 -2.82 -15.65 13.45
C TYR A 144 -2.89 -14.87 12.13
N LEU A 145 -2.47 -15.47 11.03
CA LEU A 145 -2.52 -14.83 9.70
C LEU A 145 -3.90 -14.27 9.32
N PRO A 146 -5.02 -14.98 9.55
CA PRO A 146 -6.36 -14.44 9.23
C PRO A 146 -6.67 -13.17 10.01
N HIS A 147 -6.31 -13.11 11.28
CA HIS A 147 -6.52 -11.94 12.12
C HIS A 147 -5.63 -10.77 11.70
N LEU A 148 -4.36 -11.05 11.39
CA LEU A 148 -3.46 -10.04 10.86
C LEU A 148 -3.99 -9.46 9.55
N TYR A 149 -4.43 -10.31 8.61
CA TYR A 149 -5.00 -9.87 7.34
C TYR A 149 -6.23 -8.96 7.55
N SER A 150 -7.12 -9.34 8.45
CA SER A 150 -8.29 -8.52 8.83
C SER A 150 -7.86 -7.18 9.43
N SER A 151 -6.89 -7.18 10.35
CA SER A 151 -6.36 -5.98 10.99
C SER A 151 -5.69 -5.04 9.99
N MET A 152 -4.89 -5.57 9.05
CA MET A 152 -4.27 -4.80 7.98
C MET A 152 -5.30 -4.12 7.06
N ASN A 153 -6.39 -4.80 6.73
CA ASN A 153 -7.46 -4.24 5.93
C ASN A 153 -8.26 -3.16 6.69
N GLU A 154 -8.53 -3.39 7.97
CA GLU A 154 -9.28 -2.43 8.79
C GLU A 154 -8.48 -1.15 9.04
N ALA A 155 -7.14 -1.24 9.13
CA ALA A 155 -6.26 -0.09 9.30
C ALA A 155 -6.45 0.98 8.20
N TYR A 156 -6.66 0.57 6.95
CA TYR A 156 -6.97 1.50 5.85
C TYR A 156 -8.34 2.14 6.00
N ARG A 157 -9.35 1.37 6.40
CA ARG A 157 -10.70 1.90 6.65
C ARG A 157 -10.71 2.92 7.78
N MET A 158 -9.86 2.76 8.79
CA MET A 158 -9.72 3.73 9.88
C MET A 158 -9.15 5.09 9.42
N LEU A 159 -8.42 5.11 8.30
CA LEU A 159 -7.99 6.35 7.63
C LEU A 159 -9.06 6.92 6.69
N GLY A 160 -10.23 6.31 6.58
CA GLY A 160 -11.27 6.70 5.62
C GLY A 160 -10.99 6.23 4.19
N ILE A 161 -10.06 5.30 4.01
CA ILE A 161 -9.67 4.74 2.71
C ILE A 161 -10.39 3.40 2.53
N ASP A 162 -11.39 3.39 1.64
CA ASP A 162 -12.15 2.16 1.34
C ASP A 162 -11.37 1.20 0.43
N SER A 163 -10.43 1.74 -0.33
CA SER A 163 -9.53 0.96 -1.17
C SER A 163 -8.43 0.30 -0.33
N ILE A 164 -8.40 -1.02 -0.34
CA ILE A 164 -7.45 -1.81 0.45
C ILE A 164 -6.36 -2.34 -0.49
N PRO A 165 -5.06 -2.16 -0.16
CA PRO A 165 -3.98 -2.71 -0.97
C PRO A 165 -4.03 -4.24 -1.00
N GLU A 166 -3.53 -4.82 -2.08
CA GLU A 166 -3.27 -6.25 -2.12
C GLU A 166 -2.27 -6.62 -1.02
N VAL A 167 -2.67 -7.52 -0.15
CA VAL A 167 -1.78 -8.08 0.87
C VAL A 167 -1.16 -9.36 0.34
N LYS A 168 0.16 -9.37 0.21
CA LYS A 168 0.93 -10.52 -0.24
C LYS A 168 1.42 -11.35 0.94
N ILE A 169 1.31 -12.67 0.79
CA ILE A 169 1.81 -13.61 1.77
C ILE A 169 3.23 -14.01 1.35
N LYS A 170 4.21 -13.64 2.16
CA LYS A 170 5.58 -14.15 2.04
C LYS A 170 5.66 -15.44 2.86
N LYS A 171 5.93 -16.58 2.22
CA LYS A 171 6.06 -17.86 2.92
C LYS A 171 7.32 -17.85 3.79
N GLY A 172 7.17 -18.24 5.06
CA GLY A 172 8.30 -18.74 5.85
C GLY A 172 8.82 -20.06 5.26
N ALA A 173 10.08 -20.38 5.43
CA ALA A 173 10.78 -21.48 4.75
C ALA A 173 10.18 -22.90 4.92
N ASN A 174 9.19 -23.10 5.79
CA ASN A 174 8.64 -24.42 6.16
C ASN A 174 7.12 -24.54 6.19
N THR A 175 6.33 -23.56 5.72
CA THR A 175 4.87 -23.65 5.81
C THR A 175 4.21 -24.00 4.48
N THR A 176 3.53 -25.15 4.45
CA THR A 176 2.49 -25.44 3.44
C THR A 176 1.28 -24.56 3.77
N PHE A 177 1.22 -23.39 3.16
CA PHE A 177 0.10 -22.47 3.32
C PHE A 177 -1.01 -22.87 2.34
N ASP A 178 -2.17 -23.24 2.88
CA ASP A 178 -3.39 -23.49 2.10
C ASP A 178 -4.12 -22.16 1.86
N LYS A 179 -3.82 -21.52 0.71
CA LYS A 179 -4.42 -20.25 0.31
C LYS A 179 -5.96 -20.32 0.24
N PRO A 180 -6.62 -21.36 -0.30
CA PRO A 180 -8.06 -21.51 -0.27
C PRO A 180 -8.64 -21.50 1.16
N TYR A 181 -8.09 -22.31 2.06
CA TYR A 181 -8.52 -22.35 3.46
C TYR A 181 -8.38 -21.00 4.18
N PHE A 182 -7.24 -20.34 3.96
CA PHE A 182 -7.00 -18.98 4.50
C PHE A 182 -8.04 -17.98 4.01
N MET A 183 -8.34 -17.97 2.71
CA MET A 183 -9.31 -17.05 2.12
C MET A 183 -10.74 -17.33 2.60
N GLU A 184 -11.08 -18.57 2.88
CA GLU A 184 -12.37 -18.94 3.46
C GLU A 184 -12.49 -18.46 4.90
N LEU A 185 -11.51 -18.76 5.73
CA LEU A 185 -11.44 -18.31 7.12
C LEU A 185 -11.43 -16.77 7.22
N TRP A 186 -10.70 -16.10 6.33
CA TRP A 186 -10.72 -14.64 6.27
C TRP A 186 -12.11 -14.08 5.95
N ARG A 187 -12.82 -14.67 4.98
CA ARG A 187 -14.19 -14.24 4.65
C ARG A 187 -15.15 -14.36 5.83
N GLU A 188 -14.99 -15.38 6.65
CA GLU A 188 -15.76 -15.55 7.88
C GLU A 188 -15.45 -14.45 8.89
N ILE A 189 -14.16 -14.18 9.15
CA ILE A 189 -13.70 -13.13 10.06
C ILE A 189 -14.15 -11.74 9.58
N ASP A 190 -14.04 -11.45 8.28
CA ASP A 190 -14.47 -10.16 7.71
C ASP A 190 -16.00 -9.97 7.82
N LYS A 191 -16.79 -11.04 7.64
CA LYS A 191 -18.25 -10.99 7.86
C LYS A 191 -18.59 -10.69 9.32
N GLU A 192 -17.90 -11.33 10.25
CA GLU A 192 -18.13 -11.14 11.68
C GLU A 192 -17.72 -9.73 12.13
N SER A 193 -16.59 -9.22 11.65
CA SER A 193 -16.15 -7.86 11.88
C SER A 193 -17.14 -6.81 11.37
N LYS A 194 -17.66 -6.99 10.15
CA LYS A 194 -18.68 -6.09 9.57
C LYS A 194 -20.02 -6.14 10.33
N LYS A 195 -20.39 -7.30 10.85
CA LYS A 195 -21.58 -7.45 11.68
C LYS A 195 -21.44 -6.69 12.99
N ASN A 196 -20.32 -6.88 13.69
CA ASN A 196 -20.02 -6.22 14.97
C ASN A 196 -19.96 -4.69 14.81
N LYS A 197 -19.42 -4.18 13.70
CA LYS A 197 -19.39 -2.73 13.41
C LYS A 197 -20.79 -2.15 13.23
N LYS A 198 -21.69 -2.86 12.52
CA LYS A 198 -23.09 -2.42 12.36
C LYS A 198 -23.85 -2.42 13.68
N GLU A 199 -23.60 -3.41 14.56
CA GLU A 199 -24.18 -3.45 15.90
C GLU A 199 -23.70 -2.29 16.76
N LEU A 200 -22.41 -1.97 16.72
CA LEU A 200 -21.81 -0.83 17.44
C LEU A 200 -22.37 0.52 16.97
N GLU A 201 -22.51 0.71 15.65
CA GLU A 201 -23.12 1.91 15.07
C GLU A 201 -24.60 2.04 15.46
N SER A 202 -25.31 0.92 15.57
CA SER A 202 -26.72 0.91 16.01
C SER A 202 -26.85 1.27 17.50
N ILE A 203 -25.91 0.81 18.33
CA ILE A 203 -25.86 1.17 19.76
C ILE A 203 -25.55 2.66 19.93
N LYS A 204 -24.54 3.20 19.23
CA LYS A 204 -24.22 4.63 19.26
C LYS A 204 -25.40 5.51 18.84
N LYS A 205 -26.12 5.12 17.77
CA LYS A 205 -27.34 5.84 17.36
C LYS A 205 -28.46 5.80 18.39
N LEU A 206 -28.55 4.75 19.24
CA LEU A 206 -29.50 4.66 20.33
C LEU A 206 -29.05 5.53 21.52
N GLU A 207 -27.76 5.60 21.80
CA GLU A 207 -27.20 6.48 22.85
C GLU A 207 -27.36 7.97 22.50
N ASP A 208 -27.25 8.35 21.24
CA ASP A 208 -27.46 9.72 20.76
C ASP A 208 -28.95 10.15 20.79
N LEU A 209 -29.88 9.22 20.99
CA LEU A 209 -31.34 9.46 21.05
C LEU A 209 -31.88 9.51 22.49
N LEU A 210 -31.06 9.22 23.48
CA LEU A 210 -31.37 9.25 24.92
C LEU A 210 -30.77 10.48 25.58
#